data_156573bf756b382cc1c2560a5089760e
#
_entry.id   156573bf756b382cc1c2560a5089760e
#
_cell.length_a   1.000
_cell.length_b   1.000
_cell.length_c   1.000
_cell.angle_alpha   90.00
_cell.angle_beta   90.00
_cell.angle_gamma   90.00
#
_symmetry.space_group_name_H-M   'P 1'
#
loop_
_entity.id
_entity.type
_entity.pdbx_description
1 polymer ?
#
loop_
_entity_poly.entity_id
_entity_poly.type
_entity_poly.pdbx_seq_one_letter_code
_entity_poly.pdbx_strand_id
1 'polypeptide(L)'
;RLRNVTHLVRDARKVQQSILLVGELSDIYVTSYDKMLTDDNFSSQELSAIAAGYNKLLERGMNSLKDLKEIVNPTDYSMTDKERLDRIDQAHGELTHTRDLMVYYTRKNISVSYLRSQRKNDTQRVLDLYGSADEKYW
;
A
#
# COMPACT_ATOMS: atom_id res chain seq x y z
N ARG A 1 -11.88 11.12 32.82
CA ARG A 1 -11.73 12.26 31.86
C ARG A 1 -10.39 12.26 31.17
N LEU A 2 -9.28 12.20 31.91
CA LEU A 2 -7.97 12.06 31.33
C LEU A 2 -7.86 10.82 30.45
N ARG A 3 -8.48 9.74 30.88
CA ARG A 3 -8.55 8.49 30.13
C ARG A 3 -9.26 8.69 28.79
N ASN A 4 -10.39 9.43 28.77
CA ASN A 4 -11.15 9.71 27.56
C ASN A 4 -10.34 10.59 26.58
N VAL A 5 -9.64 11.60 27.09
CA VAL A 5 -8.79 12.47 26.26
C VAL A 5 -7.65 11.65 25.63
N THR A 6 -7.01 10.78 26.41
CA THR A 6 -5.94 9.91 25.92
C THR A 6 -6.45 8.98 24.81
N HIS A 7 -7.64 8.41 24.96
CA HIS A 7 -8.25 7.57 23.94
C HIS A 7 -8.55 8.35 22.66
N LEU A 8 -9.11 9.55 22.77
CA LEU A 8 -9.41 10.40 21.63
C LEU A 8 -8.14 10.76 20.84
N VAL A 9 -7.07 11.12 21.54
CA VAL A 9 -5.78 11.45 20.90
C VAL A 9 -5.21 10.24 20.17
N ARG A 10 -5.24 9.07 20.79
CA ARG A 10 -4.76 7.83 20.18
C ARG A 10 -5.56 7.46 18.94
N ASP A 11 -6.89 7.57 19.00
CA ASP A 11 -7.77 7.28 17.87
C ASP A 11 -7.51 8.23 16.71
N ALA A 12 -7.39 9.52 16.99
CA ALA A 12 -7.08 10.52 15.98
C ALA A 12 -5.73 10.25 15.29
N ARG A 13 -4.72 9.82 16.08
CA ARG A 13 -3.40 9.48 15.54
C ARG A 13 -3.48 8.26 14.60
N LYS A 14 -4.20 7.21 14.99
CA LYS A 14 -4.39 6.03 14.15
C LYS A 14 -5.17 6.35 12.87
N VAL A 15 -6.15 7.22 12.96
CA VAL A 15 -6.87 7.70 11.78
C VAL A 15 -5.92 8.41 10.82
N GLN A 16 -5.09 9.31 11.33
CA GLN A 16 -4.09 10.01 10.51
C GLN A 16 -3.10 9.04 9.88
N GLN A 17 -2.58 8.09 10.65
CA GLN A 17 -1.67 7.06 10.13
C GLN A 17 -2.31 6.24 9.03
N SER A 18 -3.58 5.91 9.17
CA SER A 18 -4.34 5.16 8.17
C SER A 18 -4.49 5.93 6.87
N ILE A 19 -4.78 7.22 6.94
CA ILE A 19 -4.86 8.09 5.77
C ILE A 19 -3.51 8.17 5.06
N LEU A 20 -2.42 8.30 5.82
CA LEU A 20 -1.06 8.33 5.26
C LEU A 20 -0.71 7.01 4.58
N LEU A 21 -1.16 5.87 5.11
CA LEU A 21 -0.96 4.56 4.49
C LEU A 21 -1.63 4.48 3.11
N VAL A 22 -2.83 5.02 2.96
CA VAL A 22 -3.50 5.05 1.65
C VAL A 22 -2.70 5.89 0.66
N GLY A 23 -2.17 7.03 1.09
CA GLY A 23 -1.28 7.84 0.27
C GLY A 23 -0.02 7.08 -0.13
N GLU A 24 0.55 6.31 0.79
CA GLU A 24 1.72 5.47 0.53
C GLU A 24 1.43 4.38 -0.51
N LEU A 25 0.25 3.74 -0.44
CA LEU A 25 -0.17 2.75 -1.44
C LEU A 25 -0.19 3.36 -2.84
N SER A 26 -0.77 4.53 -2.97
CA SER A 26 -0.84 5.25 -4.24
C SER A 26 0.56 5.59 -4.75
N ASP A 27 1.43 6.07 -3.87
CA ASP A 27 2.81 6.43 -4.21
C ASP A 27 3.61 5.21 -4.69
N ILE A 28 3.50 4.08 -3.99
CA ILE A 28 4.18 2.84 -4.39
C ILE A 28 3.73 2.42 -5.80
N TYR A 29 2.43 2.40 -6.04
CA TYR A 29 1.89 2.02 -7.33
C TYR A 29 2.39 2.93 -8.44
N VAL A 30 2.19 4.22 -8.31
CA VAL A 30 2.56 5.19 -9.35
C VAL A 30 4.06 5.17 -9.61
N THR A 31 4.87 5.23 -8.57
CA THR A 31 6.33 5.30 -8.70
C THR A 31 6.90 4.01 -9.31
N SER A 32 6.45 2.86 -8.83
CA SER A 32 6.99 1.57 -9.27
C SER A 32 6.49 1.20 -10.68
N TYR A 33 5.20 1.36 -10.92
CA TYR A 33 4.61 1.00 -12.21
C TYR A 33 5.09 1.90 -13.34
N ASP A 34 5.32 3.18 -13.06
CA ASP A 34 5.86 4.12 -14.04
C ASP A 34 7.22 3.65 -14.57
N LYS A 35 8.06 3.14 -13.67
CA LYS A 35 9.33 2.53 -14.06
C LYS A 35 9.15 1.26 -14.86
N MET A 36 8.22 0.39 -14.47
CA MET A 36 7.93 -0.87 -15.17
C MET A 36 7.47 -0.62 -16.60
N LEU A 37 6.73 0.46 -16.85
CA LEU A 37 6.28 0.83 -18.19
C LEU A 37 7.44 1.10 -19.15
N THR A 38 8.59 1.52 -18.64
CA THR A 38 9.80 1.77 -19.44
C THR A 38 10.73 0.56 -19.52
N ASP A 39 10.37 -0.54 -18.84
CA ASP A 39 11.21 -1.73 -18.75
C ASP A 39 10.88 -2.73 -19.87
N ASP A 40 11.83 -2.95 -20.75
CA ASP A 40 11.68 -3.87 -21.89
C ASP A 40 11.53 -5.34 -21.49
N ASN A 41 11.77 -5.66 -20.22
CA ASN A 41 11.62 -7.03 -19.73
C ASN A 41 10.16 -7.44 -19.50
N PHE A 42 9.22 -6.49 -19.60
CA PHE A 42 7.81 -6.78 -19.46
C PHE A 42 7.07 -6.58 -20.79
N SER A 43 6.24 -7.54 -21.13
CA SER A 43 5.32 -7.43 -22.28
C SER A 43 4.12 -6.54 -21.91
N SER A 44 3.40 -6.08 -22.92
CA SER A 44 2.16 -5.30 -22.70
C SER A 44 1.12 -6.08 -21.92
N GLN A 45 1.01 -7.39 -22.15
CA GLN A 45 0.10 -8.26 -21.41
C GLN A 45 0.51 -8.38 -19.94
N GLU A 46 1.81 -8.51 -19.69
CA GLU A 46 2.34 -8.56 -18.32
C GLU A 46 2.11 -7.24 -17.60
N LEU A 47 2.36 -6.12 -18.25
CA LEU A 47 2.11 -4.79 -17.67
C LEU A 47 0.64 -4.59 -17.31
N SER A 48 -0.28 -5.05 -18.15
CA SER A 48 -1.72 -5.01 -17.84
C SER A 48 -2.05 -5.86 -16.62
N ALA A 49 -1.46 -7.05 -16.51
CA ALA A 49 -1.67 -7.93 -15.37
C ALA A 49 -1.10 -7.32 -14.08
N ILE A 50 0.08 -6.71 -14.17
CA ILE A 50 0.71 -6.03 -13.02
C ILE A 50 -0.16 -4.86 -12.55
N ALA A 51 -0.67 -4.05 -13.47
CA ALA A 51 -1.58 -2.96 -13.15
C ALA A 51 -2.85 -3.45 -12.45
N ALA A 52 -3.42 -4.56 -12.94
CA ALA A 52 -4.61 -5.16 -12.34
C ALA A 52 -4.35 -5.59 -10.89
N GLY A 53 -3.16 -6.16 -10.62
CA GLY A 53 -2.76 -6.52 -9.26
C GLY A 53 -2.62 -5.32 -8.34
N TYR A 54 -1.98 -4.25 -8.80
CA TYR A 54 -1.89 -3.00 -8.05
C TYR A 54 -3.27 -2.40 -7.76
N ASN A 55 -4.15 -2.40 -8.76
CA ASN A 55 -5.50 -1.86 -8.61
C ASN A 55 -6.30 -2.62 -7.56
N LYS A 56 -6.16 -3.94 -7.48
CA LYS A 56 -6.82 -4.75 -6.43
C LYS A 56 -6.34 -4.36 -5.04
N LEU A 57 -5.04 -4.17 -4.88
CA LEU A 57 -4.46 -3.78 -3.59
C LEU A 57 -4.89 -2.35 -3.21
N LEU A 58 -4.89 -1.44 -4.17
CA LEU A 58 -5.35 -0.07 -3.94
C LEU A 58 -6.83 -0.04 -3.56
N GLU A 59 -7.67 -0.84 -4.21
CA GLU A 59 -9.09 -0.97 -3.91
C GLU A 59 -9.31 -1.48 -2.47
N ARG A 60 -8.52 -2.46 -2.02
CA ARG A 60 -8.57 -2.92 -0.63
C ARG A 60 -8.27 -1.79 0.35
N GLY A 61 -7.24 -0.99 0.05
CA GLY A 61 -6.89 0.17 0.87
C GLY A 61 -7.99 1.22 0.90
N MET A 62 -8.61 1.49 -0.24
CA MET A 62 -9.72 2.43 -0.36
C MET A 62 -10.96 1.95 0.41
N ASN A 63 -11.22 0.63 0.43
CA ASN A 63 -12.31 0.07 1.20
C ASN A 63 -12.07 0.21 2.71
N SER A 64 -10.84 0.00 3.17
CA SER A 64 -10.48 0.23 4.57
C SER A 64 -10.62 1.71 4.96
N LEU A 65 -10.26 2.62 4.05
CA LEU A 65 -10.46 4.06 4.27
C LEU A 65 -11.94 4.42 4.35
N LYS A 66 -12.77 3.81 3.51
CA LYS A 66 -14.22 4.03 3.53
C LYS A 66 -14.81 3.58 4.87
N ASP A 67 -14.42 2.40 5.35
CA ASP A 67 -14.83 1.91 6.66
C ASP A 67 -14.41 2.88 7.76
N LEU A 68 -13.20 3.40 7.67
CA LEU A 68 -12.68 4.36 8.64
C LEU A 68 -13.51 5.66 8.65
N LYS A 69 -13.91 6.17 7.49
CA LYS A 69 -14.76 7.35 7.39
C LYS A 69 -16.11 7.15 8.05
N GLU A 70 -16.70 5.96 7.91
CA GLU A 70 -17.97 5.62 8.53
C GLU A 70 -17.84 5.54 10.06
N ILE A 71 -16.68 5.11 10.55
CA ILE A 71 -16.41 5.02 12.00
C ILE A 71 -16.23 6.42 12.60
N VAL A 72 -15.53 7.31 11.89
CA VAL A 72 -15.20 8.65 12.38
C VAL A 72 -16.42 9.58 12.33
N ASN A 73 -17.26 9.44 11.31
CA ASN A 73 -18.48 10.22 11.13
C ASN A 73 -19.71 9.32 11.12
N PRO A 74 -20.03 8.67 12.26
CA PRO A 74 -21.13 7.72 12.28
C PRO A 74 -22.47 8.44 12.14
N THR A 75 -23.33 7.87 11.29
CA THR A 75 -24.75 8.26 11.23
C THR A 75 -25.55 7.58 12.33
N ASP A 76 -24.99 6.53 12.94
CA ASP A 76 -25.56 5.79 14.04
C ASP A 76 -24.68 5.91 15.27
N TYR A 77 -25.24 6.42 16.36
CA TYR A 77 -24.53 6.66 17.62
C TYR A 77 -24.59 5.46 18.58
N SER A 78 -25.03 4.31 18.14
CA SER A 78 -25.13 3.11 18.98
C SER A 78 -23.78 2.46 19.29
N MET A 79 -22.73 2.84 18.57
CA MET A 79 -21.39 2.29 18.75
C MET A 79 -20.75 2.75 20.05
N THR A 80 -20.24 1.80 20.84
CA THR A 80 -19.46 2.11 22.05
C THR A 80 -18.06 2.61 21.67
N ASP A 81 -17.39 3.27 22.61
CA ASP A 81 -16.00 3.72 22.42
C ASP A 81 -15.07 2.55 22.16
N LYS A 82 -15.29 1.41 22.82
CA LYS A 82 -14.50 0.20 22.60
C LYS A 82 -14.70 -0.33 21.19
N GLU A 83 -15.94 -0.43 20.73
CA GLU A 83 -16.24 -0.89 19.38
C GLU A 83 -15.61 0.01 18.32
N ARG A 84 -15.69 1.31 18.54
CA ARG A 84 -15.04 2.30 17.66
C ARG A 84 -13.54 2.09 17.59
N LEU A 85 -12.88 1.96 18.74
CA LEU A 85 -11.43 1.74 18.81
C LEU A 85 -11.05 0.44 18.11
N ASP A 86 -11.79 -0.65 18.35
CA ASP A 86 -11.51 -1.94 17.73
C ASP A 86 -11.64 -1.85 16.20
N ARG A 87 -12.63 -1.12 15.70
CA ARG A 87 -12.81 -0.94 14.26
C ARG A 87 -11.72 -0.05 13.63
N ILE A 88 -11.27 0.98 14.34
CA ILE A 88 -10.14 1.81 13.90
C ILE A 88 -8.87 0.96 13.85
N ASP A 89 -8.61 0.16 14.88
CA ASP A 89 -7.46 -0.74 14.93
C ASP A 89 -7.50 -1.75 13.79
N GLN A 90 -8.66 -2.30 13.49
CA GLN A 90 -8.85 -3.23 12.38
C GLN A 90 -8.55 -2.58 11.04
N ALA A 91 -9.11 -1.40 10.78
CA ALA A 91 -8.86 -0.68 9.53
C ALA A 91 -7.38 -0.33 9.36
N HIS A 92 -6.73 0.13 10.42
CA HIS A 92 -5.31 0.44 10.43
C HIS A 92 -4.47 -0.82 10.15
N GLY A 93 -4.80 -1.94 10.80
CA GLY A 93 -4.13 -3.22 10.60
C GLY A 93 -4.27 -3.74 9.16
N GLU A 94 -5.46 -3.63 8.58
CA GLU A 94 -5.71 -4.01 7.19
C GLU A 94 -4.92 -3.14 6.20
N LEU A 95 -4.84 -1.84 6.45
CA LEU A 95 -4.06 -0.93 5.61
C LEU A 95 -2.56 -1.22 5.70
N THR A 96 -2.06 -1.48 6.90
CA THR A 96 -0.66 -1.86 7.09
C THR A 96 -0.35 -3.16 6.33
N HIS A 97 -1.21 -4.15 6.44
CA HIS A 97 -1.07 -5.42 5.73
C HIS A 97 -1.10 -5.22 4.21
N THR A 98 -2.03 -4.41 3.73
CA THR A 98 -2.15 -4.11 2.29
C THR A 98 -0.90 -3.41 1.77
N ARG A 99 -0.36 -2.45 2.54
CA ARG A 99 0.90 -1.79 2.20
C ARG A 99 2.04 -2.80 2.09
N ASP A 100 2.16 -3.71 3.06
CA ASP A 100 3.20 -4.73 3.06
C ASP A 100 3.05 -5.68 1.86
N LEU A 101 1.82 -6.05 1.51
CA LEU A 101 1.54 -6.84 0.31
C LEU A 101 1.93 -6.09 -0.96
N MET A 102 1.68 -4.80 -1.04
CA MET A 102 2.03 -3.99 -2.21
C MET A 102 3.54 -3.86 -2.37
N VAL A 103 4.28 -3.70 -1.28
CA VAL A 103 5.75 -3.71 -1.28
C VAL A 103 6.27 -5.06 -1.78
N TYR A 104 5.73 -6.16 -1.25
CA TYR A 104 6.09 -7.51 -1.67
C TYR A 104 5.79 -7.72 -3.16
N TYR A 105 4.62 -7.32 -3.60
CA TYR A 105 4.19 -7.42 -5.00
C TYR A 105 5.14 -6.68 -5.94
N THR A 106 5.53 -5.46 -5.55
CA THR A 106 6.49 -4.64 -6.29
C THR A 106 7.84 -5.34 -6.40
N ARG A 107 8.38 -5.80 -5.27
CA ARG A 107 9.67 -6.51 -5.22
C ARG A 107 9.66 -7.77 -6.08
N LYS A 108 8.57 -8.52 -6.02
CA LYS A 108 8.44 -9.75 -6.80
C LYS A 108 8.47 -9.46 -8.31
N ASN A 109 7.76 -8.44 -8.76
CA ASN A 109 7.76 -8.08 -10.16
C ASN A 109 9.12 -7.56 -10.62
N ILE A 110 9.79 -6.74 -9.82
CA ILE A 110 11.14 -6.26 -10.14
C ILE A 110 12.13 -7.42 -10.19
N SER A 111 11.99 -8.40 -9.31
CA SER A 111 12.83 -9.61 -9.32
C SER A 111 12.70 -10.38 -10.62
N VAL A 112 11.51 -10.46 -11.20
CA VAL A 112 11.30 -11.08 -12.52
C VAL A 112 12.10 -10.35 -13.59
N SER A 113 12.05 -9.02 -13.61
CA SER A 113 12.83 -8.21 -14.53
C SER A 113 14.33 -8.45 -14.36
N TYR A 114 14.80 -8.45 -13.11
CA TYR A 114 16.21 -8.71 -12.81
C TYR A 114 16.66 -10.09 -13.32
N LEU A 115 15.90 -11.14 -13.08
CA LEU A 115 16.22 -12.49 -13.55
C LEU A 115 16.27 -12.56 -15.09
N ARG A 116 15.35 -11.90 -15.75
CA ARG A 116 15.35 -11.81 -17.21
C ARG A 116 16.57 -11.04 -17.73
N SER A 117 16.96 -9.98 -17.03
CA SER A 117 18.13 -9.18 -17.40
C SER A 117 19.44 -9.96 -17.27
N GLN A 118 19.53 -10.90 -16.33
CA GLN A 118 20.70 -11.78 -16.20
C GLN A 118 20.92 -12.61 -17.45
N ARG A 119 19.85 -13.11 -18.07
CA ARG A 119 19.94 -13.88 -19.30
C ARG A 119 20.40 -13.05 -20.49
N LYS A 120 20.18 -11.74 -20.45
CA LYS A 120 20.56 -10.79 -21.51
C LYS A 120 21.90 -10.09 -21.24
N ASN A 121 22.54 -10.37 -20.10
CA ASN A 121 23.70 -9.63 -19.61
C ASN A 121 23.42 -8.13 -19.49
N ASP A 122 22.26 -7.75 -18.98
CA ASP A 122 21.76 -6.39 -18.93
C ASP A 122 21.28 -5.99 -17.52
N THR A 123 21.93 -6.56 -16.48
CA THR A 123 21.55 -6.34 -15.09
C THR A 123 21.75 -4.90 -14.65
N GLN A 124 22.77 -4.22 -15.16
CA GLN A 124 23.06 -2.84 -14.76
C GLN A 124 21.91 -1.90 -15.13
N ARG A 125 21.29 -2.10 -16.29
CA ARG A 125 20.14 -1.29 -16.71
C ARG A 125 18.97 -1.43 -15.73
N VAL A 126 18.70 -2.64 -15.25
CA VAL A 126 17.63 -2.90 -14.28
C VAL A 126 17.96 -2.28 -12.93
N LEU A 127 19.19 -2.40 -12.48
CA LEU A 127 19.64 -1.75 -11.24
C LEU A 127 19.57 -0.22 -11.35
N ASP A 128 19.93 0.34 -12.49
CA ASP A 128 19.83 1.78 -12.73
C ASP A 128 18.39 2.26 -12.72
N LEU A 129 17.47 1.42 -13.22
CA LEU A 129 16.04 1.77 -13.30
C LEU A 129 15.36 1.72 -11.93
N TYR A 130 15.60 0.65 -11.17
CA TYR A 130 14.87 0.40 -9.91
C TYR A 130 15.68 0.68 -8.65
N GLY A 131 16.99 0.79 -8.75
CA GLY A 131 17.86 0.89 -7.61
C GLY A 131 18.30 -0.48 -7.09
N SER A 132 19.05 -0.48 -6.00
CA SER A 132 19.49 -1.71 -5.35
C SER A 132 18.39 -2.27 -4.44
N ALA A 133 18.58 -3.52 -3.99
CA ALA A 133 17.64 -4.18 -3.07
C ALA A 133 17.45 -3.44 -1.74
N ASP A 134 18.38 -2.57 -1.37
CA ASP A 134 18.32 -1.78 -0.13
C ASP A 134 17.56 -0.47 -0.29
N GLU A 135 17.14 -0.15 -1.50
CA GLU A 135 16.39 1.06 -1.76
C GLU A 135 14.89 0.83 -1.65
N LYS A 136 14.20 1.91 -1.49
CA LYS A 136 12.84 2.16 -1.06
C LYS A 136 11.84 1.00 -1.19
N TYR A 137 11.54 0.49 -2.34
CA TYR A 137 10.52 -0.56 -2.54
C TYR A 137 11.07 -1.81 -3.22
N TRP A 138 12.37 -1.89 -3.29
CA TRP A 138 13.03 -2.94 -4.08
C TRP A 138 14.12 -3.62 -3.26
#